data_8ed3a649168fb51d807c8109fff9d8cc
#
_entry.id   8ed3a649168fb51d807c8109fff9d8cc
#
_cell.length_a   1.000
_cell.length_b   1.000
_cell.length_c   1.000
_cell.angle_alpha   90.00
_cell.angle_beta   90.00
_cell.angle_gamma   90.00
#
_symmetry.space_group_name_H-M   'P 1'
#
loop_
_entity.id
_entity.type
_entity.pdbx_description
1 polymer ?
#
loop_
_entity_poly.entity_id
_entity_poly.type
_entity_poly.pdbx_seq_one_letter_code
_entity_poly.pdbx_strand_id
1 'polypeptide(L)'
;MTTRSKLALGLVLVLAACGPALKPPTLQVQSLKKGKVGITGAKLDVVFGVRNPNPRDLAVEKMEFELLLNGNGVGHGFVSEPFTIRAFAEENVVSSVDVNYLRVPGAIKAMLDEDEVRAEARGVFYVGRGGSKKLEFTSDARVHLGREN
;
A
#
# COMPACT_ATOMS: atom_id res chain seq x y z
N MET A 1 19.23 -68.29 27.12
CA MET A 1 18.25 -67.81 26.10
C MET A 1 18.16 -66.29 26.20
N THR A 2 18.81 -65.60 25.33
CA THR A 2 18.95 -64.12 25.34
C THR A 2 17.95 -63.53 24.38
N THR A 3 16.90 -62.89 24.92
CA THR A 3 15.93 -62.15 24.14
C THR A 3 16.43 -60.75 23.90
N ARG A 4 16.86 -60.49 22.68
CA ARG A 4 17.27 -59.14 22.23
C ARG A 4 16.03 -58.31 21.90
N SER A 5 15.67 -57.39 22.78
CA SER A 5 14.67 -56.34 22.52
C SER A 5 15.26 -55.29 21.59
N LYS A 6 14.77 -55.21 20.36
CA LYS A 6 15.13 -54.16 19.40
C LYS A 6 14.24 -52.96 19.68
N LEU A 7 14.80 -51.98 20.34
CA LEU A 7 14.19 -50.64 20.46
C LEU A 7 14.30 -49.96 19.11
N ALA A 8 13.18 -49.88 18.37
CA ALA A 8 13.10 -49.05 17.16
C ALA A 8 12.88 -47.61 17.58
N LEU A 9 13.95 -46.82 17.51
CA LEU A 9 13.91 -45.37 17.72
C LEU A 9 13.26 -44.72 16.48
N GLY A 10 11.97 -44.43 16.57
CA GLY A 10 11.25 -43.69 15.53
C GLY A 10 11.69 -42.24 15.50
N LEU A 11 12.51 -41.88 14.51
CA LEU A 11 12.89 -40.50 14.21
C LEU A 11 11.68 -39.78 13.62
N VAL A 12 10.94 -39.04 14.45
CA VAL A 12 9.88 -38.11 14.00
C VAL A 12 10.55 -36.89 13.35
N LEU A 13 10.57 -36.90 12.03
CA LEU A 13 11.01 -35.75 11.24
C LEU A 13 9.90 -34.69 11.30
N VAL A 14 10.00 -33.74 12.22
CA VAL A 14 9.16 -32.54 12.23
C VAL A 14 9.63 -31.67 11.09
N LEU A 15 8.99 -31.79 9.92
CA LEU A 15 9.12 -30.85 8.83
C LEU A 15 8.46 -29.55 9.28
N ALA A 16 9.26 -28.64 9.83
CA ALA A 16 8.85 -27.25 10.03
C ALA A 16 8.52 -26.67 8.67
N ALA A 17 7.23 -26.63 8.34
CA ALA A 17 6.72 -25.95 7.14
C ALA A 17 6.85 -24.43 7.34
N CYS A 18 8.08 -23.92 7.31
CA CYS A 18 8.33 -22.49 7.11
C CYS A 18 7.97 -22.18 5.67
N GLY A 19 6.71 -21.83 5.43
CA GLY A 19 6.33 -21.24 4.15
C GLY A 19 7.18 -19.97 3.90
N PRO A 20 7.50 -19.64 2.63
CA PRO A 20 8.32 -18.49 2.32
C PRO A 20 7.69 -17.24 2.92
N ALA A 21 8.53 -16.40 3.55
CA ALA A 21 8.08 -15.16 4.16
C ALA A 21 7.36 -14.29 3.12
N LEU A 22 6.22 -13.72 3.50
CA LEU A 22 5.44 -12.85 2.64
C LEU A 22 6.25 -11.58 2.34
N LYS A 23 6.51 -11.32 1.07
CA LYS A 23 7.19 -10.10 0.61
C LYS A 23 6.19 -8.95 0.57
N PRO A 24 6.57 -7.73 0.99
CA PRO A 24 5.72 -6.57 0.85
C PRO A 24 5.36 -6.33 -0.63
N PRO A 25 4.11 -5.93 -0.93
CA PRO A 25 3.78 -5.51 -2.28
C PRO A 25 4.54 -4.23 -2.63
N THR A 26 4.86 -4.07 -3.91
CA THR A 26 5.38 -2.81 -4.43
C THR A 26 4.23 -1.91 -4.83
N LEU A 27 4.33 -0.63 -4.48
CA LEU A 27 3.31 0.36 -4.78
C LEU A 27 3.94 1.50 -5.57
N GLN A 28 3.24 1.97 -6.59
CA GLN A 28 3.62 3.14 -7.37
C GLN A 28 2.42 4.07 -7.54
N VAL A 29 2.61 5.36 -7.28
CA VAL A 29 1.62 6.37 -7.64
C VAL A 29 1.61 6.50 -9.16
N GLN A 30 0.50 6.17 -9.80
CA GLN A 30 0.34 6.21 -11.26
C GLN A 30 -0.25 7.53 -11.74
N SER A 31 -1.21 8.06 -11.00
CA SER A 31 -1.82 9.34 -11.33
C SER A 31 -2.42 10.03 -10.10
N LEU A 32 -2.46 11.35 -10.20
CA LEU A 32 -3.18 12.23 -9.28
C LEU A 32 -4.19 13.02 -10.10
N LYS A 33 -5.43 13.09 -9.61
CA LYS A 33 -6.47 13.93 -10.21
C LYS A 33 -6.97 14.92 -9.18
N LYS A 34 -7.10 16.17 -9.60
CA LYS A 34 -7.78 17.18 -8.80
C LYS A 34 -9.29 16.93 -8.90
N GLY A 35 -9.90 16.57 -7.79
CA GLY A 35 -11.34 16.58 -7.62
C GLY A 35 -11.85 17.99 -7.29
N LYS A 36 -12.84 18.08 -6.43
CA LYS A 36 -13.42 19.37 -6.04
C LYS A 36 -12.38 20.23 -5.32
N VAL A 37 -12.17 21.45 -5.83
CA VAL A 37 -11.34 22.48 -5.23
C VAL A 37 -12.23 23.53 -4.59
N GLY A 38 -12.07 23.72 -3.28
CA GLY A 38 -12.78 24.72 -2.49
C GLY A 38 -11.84 25.84 -1.99
N ILE A 39 -12.41 26.75 -1.23
CA ILE A 39 -11.66 27.89 -0.64
C ILE A 39 -10.72 27.38 0.48
N THR A 40 -11.13 26.36 1.23
CA THR A 40 -10.41 25.83 2.41
C THR A 40 -9.62 24.57 2.15
N GLY A 41 -9.77 23.96 0.96
CA GLY A 41 -9.10 22.73 0.64
C GLY A 41 -9.43 22.17 -0.73
N ALA A 42 -8.83 21.05 -1.05
CA ALA A 42 -9.07 20.29 -2.27
C ALA A 42 -9.16 18.81 -1.96
N LYS A 43 -9.86 18.08 -2.83
CA LYS A 43 -9.83 16.63 -2.84
C LYS A 43 -8.87 16.18 -3.95
N LEU A 44 -7.97 15.26 -3.61
CA LEU A 44 -7.09 14.62 -4.57
C LEU A 44 -7.45 13.14 -4.68
N ASP A 45 -7.73 12.68 -5.88
CA ASP A 45 -7.88 11.25 -6.15
C ASP A 45 -6.52 10.69 -6.60
N VAL A 46 -6.08 9.66 -5.91
CA VAL A 46 -4.80 9.01 -6.10
C VAL A 46 -5.04 7.63 -6.67
N VAL A 47 -4.41 7.32 -7.79
CA VAL A 47 -4.42 5.96 -8.36
C VAL A 47 -3.06 5.33 -8.09
N PHE A 48 -3.08 4.20 -7.42
CA PHE A 48 -1.91 3.38 -7.14
C PHE A 48 -1.91 2.14 -8.02
N GLY A 49 -0.77 1.83 -8.65
CA GLY A 49 -0.47 0.50 -9.15
C GLY A 49 0.15 -0.31 -8.01
N VAL A 50 -0.51 -1.38 -7.59
CA VAL A 50 -0.02 -2.24 -6.50
C VAL A 50 0.28 -3.61 -7.06
N ARG A 51 1.56 -4.01 -7.01
CA ARG A 51 2.04 -5.29 -7.50
C ARG A 51 2.36 -6.24 -6.37
N ASN A 52 1.79 -7.44 -6.45
CA ASN A 52 2.06 -8.54 -5.52
C ASN A 52 3.27 -9.38 -6.01
N PRO A 53 4.42 -9.36 -5.33
CA PRO A 53 5.59 -10.15 -5.71
C PRO A 53 5.53 -11.60 -5.21
N ASN A 54 4.43 -12.02 -4.59
CA ASN A 54 4.31 -13.32 -3.97
C ASN A 54 3.64 -14.34 -4.92
N PRO A 55 3.97 -15.65 -4.78
CA PRO A 55 3.38 -16.72 -5.58
C PRO A 55 1.98 -17.13 -5.10
N ARG A 56 1.34 -16.30 -4.29
CA ARG A 56 -0.01 -16.49 -3.76
C ARG A 56 -0.74 -15.16 -3.71
N ASP A 57 -2.05 -15.23 -3.75
CA ASP A 57 -2.91 -14.05 -3.64
C ASP A 57 -2.69 -13.34 -2.30
N LEU A 58 -2.76 -12.04 -2.32
CA LEU A 58 -2.62 -11.17 -1.17
C LEU A 58 -3.96 -10.53 -0.86
N ALA A 59 -4.62 -10.99 0.20
CA ALA A 59 -5.84 -10.38 0.69
C ALA A 59 -5.47 -9.16 1.55
N VAL A 60 -5.87 -7.97 1.11
CA VAL A 60 -5.68 -6.70 1.81
C VAL A 60 -7.00 -6.29 2.44
N GLU A 61 -7.03 -6.15 3.76
CA GLU A 61 -8.22 -5.72 4.51
C GLU A 61 -8.39 -4.20 4.46
N LYS A 62 -7.28 -3.48 4.53
CA LYS A 62 -7.25 -2.01 4.39
C LYS A 62 -5.84 -1.54 4.04
N MET A 63 -5.77 -0.30 3.56
CA MET A 63 -4.53 0.43 3.33
C MET A 63 -4.65 1.82 3.95
N GLU A 64 -3.61 2.26 4.64
CA GLU A 64 -3.49 3.61 5.20
C GLU A 64 -2.21 4.24 4.68
N PHE A 65 -2.24 5.52 4.33
CA PHE A 65 -1.06 6.21 3.82
C PHE A 65 -1.10 7.72 4.09
N GLU A 66 0.09 8.29 4.11
CA GLU A 66 0.33 9.72 4.02
C GLU A 66 0.77 10.06 2.59
N LEU A 67 0.19 11.10 2.02
CA LEU A 67 0.59 11.64 0.72
C LEU A 67 1.43 12.91 0.94
N LEU A 68 2.59 12.94 0.27
CA LEU A 68 3.45 14.11 0.21
C LEU A 68 3.56 14.57 -1.25
N LEU A 69 3.52 15.88 -1.47
CA LEU A 69 3.79 16.49 -2.76
C LEU A 69 5.03 17.37 -2.66
N ASN A 70 6.01 17.13 -3.53
CA ASN A 70 7.32 17.82 -3.52
C ASN A 70 7.96 17.84 -2.11
N GLY A 71 7.81 16.73 -1.35
CA GLY A 71 8.34 16.57 0.00
C GLY A 71 7.49 17.17 1.13
N ASN A 72 6.34 17.78 0.82
CA ASN A 72 5.44 18.37 1.83
C ASN A 72 4.23 17.46 2.05
N GLY A 73 3.96 17.08 3.29
CA GLY A 73 2.77 16.31 3.67
C GLY A 73 1.50 17.09 3.35
N VAL A 74 0.61 16.51 2.57
CA VAL A 74 -0.64 17.16 2.13
C VAL A 74 -1.87 16.57 2.77
N GLY A 75 -1.82 15.31 3.20
CA GLY A 75 -2.92 14.65 3.87
C GLY A 75 -2.73 13.16 4.01
N HIS A 76 -3.71 12.54 4.65
CA HIS A 76 -3.79 11.09 4.82
C HIS A 76 -4.93 10.53 4.00
N GLY A 77 -4.70 9.38 3.41
CA GLY A 77 -5.70 8.61 2.69
C GLY A 77 -5.82 7.20 3.26
N PHE A 78 -6.93 6.57 2.97
CA PHE A 78 -7.16 5.18 3.36
C PHE A 78 -8.06 4.47 2.35
N VAL A 79 -7.86 3.18 2.22
CA VAL A 79 -8.77 2.27 1.51
C VAL A 79 -9.28 1.30 2.55
N SER A 80 -10.55 1.41 2.90
CA SER A 80 -11.20 0.59 3.92
C SER A 80 -11.96 -0.61 3.35
N GLU A 81 -12.19 -0.62 2.03
CA GLU A 81 -12.84 -1.72 1.34
C GLU A 81 -11.80 -2.81 1.05
N PRO A 82 -12.03 -4.05 1.53
CA PRO A 82 -11.09 -5.14 1.29
C PRO A 82 -10.94 -5.45 -0.19
N PHE A 83 -9.70 -5.74 -0.61
CA PHE A 83 -9.40 -6.13 -1.99
C PHE A 83 -8.32 -7.23 -2.04
N THR A 84 -8.22 -7.92 -3.18
CA THR A 84 -7.25 -8.99 -3.36
C THR A 84 -6.35 -8.69 -4.54
N ILE A 85 -5.04 -8.80 -4.33
CA ILE A 85 -4.05 -8.71 -5.40
C ILE A 85 -3.60 -10.13 -5.72
N ARG A 86 -3.91 -10.61 -6.93
CA ARG A 86 -3.56 -11.97 -7.36
C ARG A 86 -2.05 -12.18 -7.38
N ALA A 87 -1.65 -13.45 -7.26
CA ALA A 87 -0.24 -13.85 -7.33
C ALA A 87 0.45 -13.26 -8.55
N PHE A 88 1.59 -12.59 -8.35
CA PHE A 88 2.39 -11.92 -9.38
C PHE A 88 1.67 -10.87 -10.23
N ALA A 89 0.43 -10.51 -9.88
CA ALA A 89 -0.37 -9.53 -10.60
C ALA A 89 -0.16 -8.10 -10.05
N GLU A 90 -0.59 -7.15 -10.85
CA GLU A 90 -0.72 -5.73 -10.49
C GLU A 90 -2.20 -5.35 -10.56
N GLU A 91 -2.66 -4.62 -9.56
CA GLU A 91 -4.04 -4.12 -9.47
C GLU A 91 -4.01 -2.60 -9.22
N ASN A 92 -4.97 -1.91 -9.83
CA ASN A 92 -5.14 -0.48 -9.60
C ASN A 92 -6.04 -0.24 -8.39
N VAL A 93 -5.53 0.52 -7.44
CA VAL A 93 -6.25 0.90 -6.22
C VAL A 93 -6.46 2.40 -6.23
N VAL A 94 -7.71 2.83 -6.07
CA VAL A 94 -8.06 4.26 -6.04
C VAL A 94 -8.37 4.67 -4.61
N SER A 95 -7.83 5.79 -4.19
CA SER A 95 -8.14 6.41 -2.91
C SER A 95 -8.22 7.91 -3.05
N SER A 96 -8.89 8.57 -2.11
CA SER A 96 -8.99 10.03 -2.06
C SER A 96 -8.29 10.57 -0.82
N VAL A 97 -7.65 11.73 -0.97
CA VAL A 97 -7.02 12.48 0.10
C VAL A 97 -7.64 13.87 0.19
N ASP A 98 -8.12 14.25 1.36
CA ASP A 98 -8.61 15.59 1.62
C ASP A 98 -7.45 16.49 2.05
N VAL A 99 -7.14 17.49 1.23
CA VAL A 99 -6.10 18.48 1.47
C VAL A 99 -6.72 19.72 2.11
N ASN A 100 -6.33 20.04 3.33
CA ASN A 100 -6.80 21.22 4.03
C ASN A 100 -5.74 22.34 3.96
N TYR A 101 -6.03 23.42 3.24
CA TYR A 101 -5.10 24.53 3.03
C TYR A 101 -4.73 25.28 4.31
N LEU A 102 -5.52 25.16 5.38
CA LEU A 102 -5.21 25.78 6.66
C LEU A 102 -4.15 25.00 7.44
N ARG A 103 -3.95 23.72 7.10
CA ARG A 103 -2.99 22.84 7.78
C ARG A 103 -1.71 22.60 7.01
N VAL A 104 -1.68 23.01 5.75
CA VAL A 104 -0.54 22.78 4.87
C VAL A 104 0.09 24.12 4.47
N PRO A 105 1.42 24.19 4.29
CA PRO A 105 2.09 25.42 3.86
C PRO A 105 1.47 26.00 2.59
N GLY A 106 1.40 27.32 2.47
CA GLY A 106 0.79 28.01 1.32
C GLY A 106 1.37 27.64 -0.04
N ALA A 107 2.59 27.10 -0.05
CA ALA A 107 3.23 26.52 -1.24
C ALA A 107 2.40 25.38 -1.87
N ILE A 108 1.59 24.65 -1.11
CA ILE A 108 0.83 23.50 -1.64
C ILE A 108 -0.26 23.94 -2.60
N LYS A 109 -0.90 25.07 -2.35
CA LYS A 109 -1.88 25.60 -3.30
C LYS A 109 -1.24 25.90 -4.65
N ALA A 110 -0.01 26.44 -4.64
CA ALA A 110 0.75 26.69 -5.87
C ALA A 110 1.15 25.39 -6.57
N MET A 111 1.54 24.35 -5.81
CA MET A 111 1.87 23.03 -6.36
C MET A 111 0.68 22.37 -7.05
N LEU A 112 -0.53 22.58 -6.55
CA LEU A 112 -1.73 22.06 -7.19
C LEU A 112 -2.05 22.73 -8.53
N ASP A 113 -1.40 23.84 -8.83
CA ASP A 113 -1.50 24.52 -10.12
C ASP A 113 -0.38 24.11 -11.10
N GLU A 114 0.59 23.33 -10.66
CA GLU A 114 1.62 22.73 -11.50
C GLU A 114 1.06 21.55 -12.32
N ASP A 115 1.59 21.34 -13.52
CA ASP A 115 1.18 20.24 -14.38
C ASP A 115 1.83 18.91 -13.96
N GLU A 116 3.00 18.97 -13.31
CA GLU A 116 3.76 17.81 -12.84
C GLU A 116 4.25 18.03 -11.40
N VAL A 117 4.06 17.02 -10.56
CA VAL A 117 4.52 17.02 -9.17
C VAL A 117 5.22 15.73 -8.82
N ARG A 118 6.16 15.79 -7.87
CA ARG A 118 6.70 14.61 -7.23
C ARG A 118 5.74 14.17 -6.13
N ALA A 119 5.14 13.00 -6.30
CA ALA A 119 4.23 12.40 -5.35
C ALA A 119 4.95 11.29 -4.58
N GLU A 120 4.96 11.39 -3.26
CA GLU A 120 5.43 10.34 -2.36
C GLU A 120 4.24 9.82 -1.56
N ALA A 121 4.14 8.51 -1.41
CA ALA A 121 3.17 7.88 -0.52
C ALA A 121 3.92 6.94 0.44
N ARG A 122 3.63 7.06 1.73
CA ARG A 122 4.18 6.22 2.78
C ARG A 122 3.05 5.64 3.59
N GLY A 123 3.07 4.34 3.83
CA GLY A 123 1.93 3.75 4.52
C GLY A 123 2.07 2.29 4.85
N VAL A 124 0.94 1.68 5.14
CA VAL A 124 0.84 0.31 5.62
C VAL A 124 -0.33 -0.39 4.93
N PHE A 125 -0.07 -1.60 4.44
CA PHE A 125 -1.09 -2.57 4.09
C PHE A 125 -1.39 -3.47 5.30
N TYR A 126 -2.65 -3.64 5.61
CA TYR A 126 -3.12 -4.61 6.60
C TYR A 126 -3.61 -5.84 5.85
N VAL A 127 -2.88 -6.94 5.97
CA VAL A 127 -3.09 -8.14 5.16
C VAL A 127 -3.44 -9.35 6.01
N GLY A 128 -4.08 -10.32 5.38
CA GLY A 128 -4.55 -11.55 6.02
C GLY A 128 -5.84 -11.32 6.81
N ARG A 129 -6.36 -12.42 7.36
CA ARG A 129 -7.66 -12.40 8.06
C ARG A 129 -7.66 -11.38 9.20
N GLY A 130 -8.58 -10.40 9.10
CA GLY A 130 -8.71 -9.33 10.08
C GLY A 130 -7.53 -8.34 10.11
N GLY A 131 -6.73 -8.26 9.03
CA GLY A 131 -5.60 -7.33 8.97
C GLY A 131 -4.47 -7.64 9.96
N SER A 132 -4.30 -8.91 10.30
CA SER A 132 -3.38 -9.36 11.36
C SER A 132 -1.91 -9.08 11.08
N LYS A 133 -1.54 -8.88 9.82
CA LYS A 133 -0.17 -8.61 9.39
C LYS A 133 -0.07 -7.22 8.75
N LYS A 134 0.94 -6.45 9.15
CA LYS A 134 1.24 -5.13 8.60
C LYS A 134 2.42 -5.23 7.65
N LEU A 135 2.29 -4.66 6.45
CA LEU A 135 3.36 -4.56 5.47
C LEU A 135 3.53 -3.08 5.11
N GLU A 136 4.66 -2.51 5.49
CA GLU A 136 4.98 -1.12 5.20
C GLU A 136 5.36 -0.94 3.73
N PHE A 137 5.06 0.23 3.19
CA PHE A 137 5.47 0.63 1.84
C PHE A 137 5.88 2.09 1.77
N THR A 138 6.71 2.38 0.79
CA THR A 138 7.03 3.75 0.37
C THR A 138 7.05 3.78 -1.15
N SER A 139 6.46 4.81 -1.72
CA SER A 139 6.45 5.06 -3.16
C SER A 139 6.89 6.50 -3.42
N ASP A 140 7.61 6.69 -4.52
CA ASP A 140 8.07 8.00 -4.99
C ASP A 140 7.97 8.00 -6.53
N ALA A 141 7.18 8.89 -7.07
CA ALA A 141 6.96 9.01 -8.51
C ALA A 141 6.76 10.47 -8.92
N ARG A 142 7.16 10.81 -10.14
CA ARG A 142 6.71 12.03 -10.81
C ARG A 142 5.43 11.73 -11.55
N VAL A 143 4.41 12.52 -11.30
CA VAL A 143 3.08 12.31 -11.87
C VAL A 143 2.50 13.61 -12.39
N HIS A 144 1.72 13.53 -13.46
CA HIS A 144 0.93 14.66 -13.94
C HIS A 144 -0.32 14.83 -13.09
N LEU A 145 -0.62 16.08 -12.73
CA LEU A 145 -1.86 16.45 -12.07
C LEU A 145 -2.96 16.60 -13.14
N GLY A 146 -3.77 15.56 -13.27
CA GLY A 146 -4.95 15.61 -14.12
C GLY A 146 -6.00 16.55 -13.55
N ARG A 147 -6.70 17.28 -14.42
CA ARG A 147 -7.93 18.02 -14.06
C ARG A 147 -9.12 17.15 -14.36
N GLU A 148 -10.11 17.16 -13.45
CA GLU A 148 -11.41 16.59 -13.76
C GLU A 148 -12.08 17.46 -14.82
N ASN A 149 -12.45 16.87 -15.96
CA ASN A 149 -13.23 17.54 -17.01
C ASN A 149 -14.70 17.59 -16.63
#